data_3131aa8604bb39bf769f23086ac6c3ee
#
_entry.id   3131aa8604bb39bf769f23086ac6c3ee
#
_cell.length_a   1.000
_cell.length_b   1.000
_cell.length_c   1.000
_cell.angle_alpha   90.00
_cell.angle_beta   90.00
_cell.angle_gamma   90.00
#
_symmetry.space_group_name_H-M   'P 1'
#
loop_
_entity.id
_entity.type
_entity.pdbx_description
1 polymer ?
#
loop_
_entity_poly.entity_id
_entity_poly.type
_entity_poly.pdbx_seq_one_letter_code
_entity_poly.pdbx_strand_id
1 'polypeptide(L)'
;MTVTLKYNESIKYETISSYTHQWAAAYGDLINIPNIHDNYTFSSGTDMNNNRIALAEFQNPDGPAALIIGGTLLGDNGFMERGNYIQSLEFGNSFVPNADNTSNTPKQLDQVQLRLDSLSIDGDFYYSVCSLSRTMHAEPGKPYQGGEGEGIYNLLRGNATPMLELLKAQGIDVNIPLNDMATATQFDVIVDMPVIDTIGVTDGSDILLAA
;
A
#
# COMPACT_ATOMS: atom_id res chain seq x y z
N MET A 1 -11.31 15.02 -7.20
CA MET A 1 -11.37 13.58 -6.83
C MET A 1 -11.27 13.50 -5.33
N THR A 2 -12.02 12.62 -4.69
CA THR A 2 -11.95 12.45 -3.23
C THR A 2 -11.05 11.25 -2.97
N VAL A 3 -9.98 11.45 -2.22
CA VAL A 3 -9.12 10.34 -1.80
C VAL A 3 -9.90 9.47 -0.83
N THR A 4 -9.81 8.16 -1.00
CA THR A 4 -10.42 7.18 -0.10
C THR A 4 -9.35 6.38 0.61
N LEU A 5 -9.60 6.08 1.88
CA LEU A 5 -8.71 5.30 2.71
C LEU A 5 -9.41 4.05 3.23
N LYS A 6 -8.66 2.95 3.28
CA LYS A 6 -9.09 1.73 3.97
C LYS A 6 -7.98 1.29 4.92
N TYR A 7 -8.35 0.81 6.08
CA TYR A 7 -7.40 0.41 7.11
C TYR A 7 -7.83 -0.89 7.81
N ASN A 8 -6.84 -1.61 8.33
CA ASN A 8 -7.06 -2.77 9.16
C ASN A 8 -7.42 -2.36 10.59
N GLU A 9 -8.30 -3.11 11.25
CA GLU A 9 -8.73 -2.87 12.64
C GLU A 9 -7.54 -2.69 13.60
N SER A 10 -6.44 -3.41 13.37
CA SER A 10 -5.26 -3.36 14.23
C SER A 10 -4.61 -1.99 14.32
N ILE A 11 -4.79 -1.14 13.30
CA ILE A 11 -4.18 0.21 13.23
C ILE A 11 -5.21 1.35 13.35
N LYS A 12 -6.42 1.07 13.75
CA LYS A 12 -7.53 2.05 13.78
C LYS A 12 -7.26 3.32 14.61
N TYR A 13 -6.44 3.22 15.63
CA TYR A 13 -6.06 4.35 16.47
C TYR A 13 -4.76 5.04 16.03
N GLU A 14 -4.08 4.47 15.04
CA GLU A 14 -2.94 5.11 14.41
C GLU A 14 -3.38 6.26 13.50
N THR A 15 -2.46 7.17 13.26
CA THR A 15 -2.58 8.16 12.18
C THR A 15 -1.85 7.65 10.95
N ILE A 16 -2.14 8.20 9.76
CA ILE A 16 -1.33 7.89 8.56
C ILE A 16 0.14 8.18 8.85
N SER A 17 0.42 9.30 9.54
CA SER A 17 1.79 9.69 9.89
C SER A 17 2.48 8.66 10.79
N SER A 18 1.86 8.27 11.92
CA SER A 18 2.48 7.31 12.84
C SER A 18 2.69 5.94 12.18
N TYR A 19 1.68 5.44 11.50
CA TYR A 19 1.75 4.15 10.81
C TYR A 19 2.83 4.15 9.70
N THR A 20 2.86 5.18 8.83
CA THR A 20 3.83 5.22 7.72
C THR A 20 5.26 5.36 8.22
N HIS A 21 5.50 6.08 9.32
CA HIS A 21 6.82 6.13 9.95
C HIS A 21 7.24 4.77 10.53
N GLN A 22 6.34 4.05 11.19
CA GLN A 22 6.60 2.70 11.70
C GLN A 22 6.89 1.73 10.54
N TRP A 23 6.08 1.79 9.48
CA TRP A 23 6.28 0.98 8.29
C TRP A 23 7.64 1.25 7.63
N ALA A 24 8.01 2.52 7.43
CA ALA A 24 9.29 2.89 6.84
C ALA A 24 10.48 2.44 7.70
N ALA A 25 10.37 2.57 9.01
CA ALA A 25 11.39 2.07 9.95
C ALA A 25 11.52 0.54 9.88
N ALA A 26 10.40 -0.18 9.79
CA ALA A 26 10.40 -1.65 9.63
C ALA A 26 10.95 -2.08 8.26
N TYR A 27 10.65 -1.33 7.19
CA TYR A 27 11.23 -1.55 5.87
C TYR A 27 12.75 -1.34 5.89
N GLY A 28 13.22 -0.29 6.57
CA GLY A 28 14.63 0.07 6.64
C GLY A 28 15.13 0.80 5.40
N ASP A 29 16.46 0.89 5.27
CA ASP A 29 17.11 1.55 4.12
C ASP A 29 17.50 0.52 3.06
N LEU A 30 16.79 0.53 1.93
CA LEU A 30 17.01 -0.36 0.79
C LEU A 30 18.47 -0.46 0.34
N ILE A 31 19.23 0.64 0.44
CA ILE A 31 20.62 0.70 -0.05
C ILE A 31 21.58 -0.01 0.89
N ASN A 32 21.24 -0.12 2.16
CA ASN A 32 22.05 -0.77 3.16
C ASN A 32 21.77 -2.28 3.30
N ILE A 33 20.87 -2.83 2.46
CA ILE A 33 20.53 -4.25 2.48
C ILE A 33 21.68 -5.07 1.87
N PRO A 34 22.27 -6.02 2.59
CA PRO A 34 23.21 -6.95 2.02
C PRO A 34 22.55 -7.78 0.89
N ASN A 35 23.22 -7.87 -0.26
CA ASN A 35 22.74 -8.65 -1.41
C ASN A 35 21.37 -8.18 -1.96
N ILE A 36 21.20 -6.87 -2.07
CA ILE A 36 19.98 -6.25 -2.61
C ILE A 36 19.50 -6.88 -3.93
N HIS A 37 20.42 -7.34 -4.77
CA HIS A 37 20.12 -7.97 -6.06
C HIS A 37 19.43 -9.32 -5.93
N ASP A 38 19.65 -10.05 -4.82
CA ASP A 38 19.07 -11.37 -4.59
C ASP A 38 17.72 -11.30 -3.87
N ASN A 39 17.45 -10.22 -3.14
CA ASN A 39 16.27 -10.05 -2.28
C ASN A 39 15.25 -9.06 -2.84
N TYR A 40 15.54 -8.44 -3.97
CA TYR A 40 14.68 -7.43 -4.59
C TYR A 40 13.83 -8.03 -5.70
N THR A 41 12.59 -8.31 -5.43
CA THR A 41 11.64 -8.73 -6.46
C THR A 41 10.75 -7.55 -6.86
N PHE A 42 11.12 -6.92 -7.96
CA PHE A 42 10.25 -5.97 -8.64
C PHE A 42 9.29 -6.79 -9.52
N SER A 43 8.02 -6.85 -9.18
CA SER A 43 7.02 -7.46 -10.07
C SER A 43 6.07 -6.37 -10.53
N SER A 44 6.00 -6.16 -11.85
CA SER A 44 5.00 -5.30 -12.46
C SER A 44 3.87 -6.15 -13.00
N GLY A 45 2.62 -5.77 -12.73
CA GLY A 45 1.44 -6.31 -13.37
C GLY A 45 0.71 -5.20 -14.11
N THR A 46 0.32 -5.44 -15.36
CA THR A 46 -0.53 -4.53 -16.13
C THR A 46 -1.96 -5.04 -16.08
N ASP A 47 -2.83 -4.32 -15.39
CA ASP A 47 -4.25 -4.33 -15.72
C ASP A 47 -4.45 -3.33 -16.87
N MET A 48 -5.43 -3.56 -17.74
CA MET A 48 -5.58 -2.81 -19.02
C MET A 48 -5.66 -1.28 -18.85
N ASN A 49 -5.85 -0.78 -17.63
CA ASN A 49 -5.97 0.65 -17.33
C ASN A 49 -5.12 1.10 -16.14
N ASN A 50 -4.35 0.23 -15.51
CA ASN A 50 -3.67 0.58 -14.27
C ASN A 50 -2.40 -0.25 -14.08
N ASN A 51 -1.25 0.38 -14.09
CA ASN A 51 0.01 -0.27 -13.78
C ASN A 51 0.12 -0.46 -12.27
N ARG A 52 0.37 -1.69 -11.83
CA ARG A 52 0.67 -1.98 -10.42
C ARG A 52 2.10 -2.50 -10.30
N ILE A 53 2.82 -1.97 -9.35
CA ILE A 53 4.19 -2.39 -9.05
C ILE A 53 4.23 -2.85 -7.60
N ALA A 54 4.54 -4.13 -7.41
CA ALA A 54 4.82 -4.66 -6.09
C ALA A 54 6.31 -4.47 -5.79
N LEU A 55 6.62 -3.72 -4.76
CA LEU A 55 7.99 -3.60 -4.26
C LEU A 55 8.29 -4.75 -3.31
N ALA A 56 9.55 -5.16 -3.32
CA ALA A 56 9.97 -6.32 -2.54
C ALA A 56 9.72 -6.14 -1.06
N GLU A 57 9.32 -7.23 -0.49
CA GLU A 57 9.32 -7.46 0.93
C GLU A 57 10.75 -7.33 1.47
N PHE A 58 10.94 -6.53 2.48
CA PHE A 58 12.18 -6.52 3.24
C PHE A 58 11.98 -7.29 4.55
N GLN A 59 12.79 -8.32 4.74
CA GLN A 59 12.83 -9.06 6.01
C GLN A 59 13.81 -8.39 6.97
N ASN A 60 13.33 -7.39 7.67
CA ASN A 60 14.01 -6.86 8.84
C ASN A 60 13.72 -7.77 10.05
N PRO A 61 14.67 -7.99 10.97
CA PRO A 61 14.40 -8.64 12.25
C PRO A 61 13.21 -8.04 13.03
N ASP A 62 12.91 -6.77 12.81
CA ASP A 62 11.82 -6.05 13.47
C ASP A 62 10.45 -6.24 12.80
N GLY A 63 10.38 -6.98 11.70
CA GLY A 63 9.16 -7.33 10.99
C GLY A 63 9.24 -7.10 9.47
N PRO A 64 8.52 -7.88 8.69
CA PRO A 64 8.44 -7.69 7.25
C PRO A 64 7.63 -6.43 6.90
N ALA A 65 8.01 -5.78 5.81
CA ALA A 65 7.27 -4.65 5.25
C ALA A 65 7.18 -4.78 3.73
N ALA A 66 5.99 -4.58 3.18
CA ALA A 66 5.73 -4.70 1.76
C ALA A 66 4.83 -3.56 1.27
N LEU A 67 5.04 -3.12 0.03
CA LEU A 67 4.33 -2.00 -0.58
C LEU A 67 3.91 -2.34 -2.00
N ILE A 68 2.66 -2.06 -2.34
CA ILE A 68 2.17 -2.03 -3.71
C ILE A 68 1.86 -0.59 -4.09
N ILE A 69 2.38 -0.18 -5.24
CA ILE A 69 2.11 1.13 -5.84
C ILE A 69 1.27 0.89 -7.08
N GLY A 70 0.15 1.57 -7.20
CA GLY A 70 -0.73 1.53 -8.34
C GLY A 70 -0.87 2.89 -9.01
N GLY A 71 -1.08 2.88 -10.33
CA GLY A 71 -1.30 4.10 -11.09
C GLY A 71 -0.86 4.00 -12.54
N THR A 72 -0.64 5.13 -13.19
CA THR A 72 -0.05 5.22 -14.52
C THR A 72 1.47 5.31 -14.36
N LEU A 73 2.13 4.19 -14.07
CA LEU A 73 3.55 4.16 -13.68
C LEU A 73 4.49 3.78 -14.83
N LEU A 74 3.98 3.02 -15.79
CA LEU A 74 4.73 2.54 -16.94
C LEU A 74 3.98 2.92 -18.21
N GLY A 75 4.71 3.30 -19.25
CA GLY A 75 4.14 3.48 -20.59
C GLY A 75 3.82 2.15 -21.28
N ASP A 76 3.20 2.23 -22.45
CA ASP A 76 2.75 1.08 -23.24
C ASP A 76 3.84 0.05 -23.54
N ASN A 77 5.10 0.46 -23.50
CA ASN A 77 6.28 -0.40 -23.73
C ASN A 77 6.91 -0.92 -22.42
N GLY A 78 6.29 -0.73 -21.27
CA GLY A 78 6.83 -1.12 -19.97
C GLY A 78 7.96 -0.22 -19.47
N PHE A 79 8.24 0.89 -20.14
CA PHE A 79 9.22 1.89 -19.68
C PHE A 79 8.53 2.96 -18.84
N MET A 80 9.25 3.42 -17.80
CA MET A 80 8.78 4.54 -17.00
C MET A 80 8.71 5.81 -17.83
N GLU A 81 7.60 6.52 -17.74
CA GLU A 81 7.37 7.79 -18.43
C GLU A 81 7.37 8.94 -17.42
N ARG A 82 7.90 10.07 -17.86
CA ARG A 82 7.84 11.30 -17.08
C ARG A 82 6.39 11.80 -17.04
N GLY A 83 5.89 12.15 -15.86
CA GLY A 83 4.50 12.58 -15.67
C GLY A 83 3.54 11.44 -15.31
N ASN A 84 4.07 10.29 -14.93
CA ASN A 84 3.27 9.20 -14.40
C ASN A 84 2.69 9.55 -13.03
N TYR A 85 1.49 9.02 -12.76
CA TYR A 85 0.76 9.32 -11.54
C TYR A 85 0.69 8.10 -10.63
N ILE A 86 1.02 8.28 -9.35
CA ILE A 86 0.65 7.32 -8.31
C ILE A 86 -0.82 7.57 -7.98
N GLN A 87 -1.64 6.54 -8.14
CA GLN A 87 -3.08 6.58 -7.87
C GLN A 87 -3.46 5.79 -6.62
N SER A 88 -2.65 4.82 -6.22
CA SER A 88 -2.86 4.07 -5.00
C SER A 88 -1.56 3.66 -4.32
N LEU A 89 -1.63 3.52 -3.00
CA LEU A 89 -0.58 2.94 -2.15
C LEU A 89 -1.22 1.90 -1.25
N GLU A 90 -0.67 0.70 -1.23
CA GLU A 90 -1.10 -0.37 -0.34
C GLU A 90 0.08 -0.83 0.51
N PHE A 91 -0.04 -0.65 1.81
CA PHE A 91 0.98 -1.01 2.79
C PHE A 91 0.59 -2.30 3.50
N GLY A 92 1.55 -3.18 3.69
CA GLY A 92 1.35 -4.44 4.39
C GLY A 92 2.66 -5.03 4.87
N ASN A 93 2.61 -6.29 5.32
CA ASN A 93 3.75 -6.95 5.91
C ASN A 93 4.51 -7.84 4.93
N SER A 94 3.80 -8.60 4.08
CA SER A 94 4.40 -9.59 3.19
C SER A 94 3.59 -9.78 1.92
N PHE A 95 4.21 -10.38 0.92
CA PHE A 95 3.53 -10.79 -0.31
C PHE A 95 3.17 -12.26 -0.29
N VAL A 96 1.98 -12.56 -0.83
CA VAL A 96 1.55 -13.91 -1.17
C VAL A 96 1.36 -14.04 -2.68
N PRO A 97 1.57 -15.23 -3.24
CA PRO A 97 1.19 -15.50 -4.62
C PRO A 97 -0.30 -15.28 -4.80
N ASN A 98 -0.71 -14.63 -5.88
CA ASN A 98 -2.12 -14.56 -6.21
C ASN A 98 -2.64 -15.97 -6.54
N ALA A 99 -3.82 -16.32 -6.03
CA ALA A 99 -4.40 -17.67 -6.20
C ALA A 99 -4.66 -18.05 -7.66
N ASP A 100 -4.76 -17.08 -8.56
CA ASP A 100 -5.01 -17.28 -9.98
C ASP A 100 -3.75 -17.54 -10.78
N ASN A 101 -2.87 -18.36 -10.37
CA ASN A 101 -1.68 -18.98 -11.01
C ASN A 101 -1.34 -18.61 -12.49
N THR A 102 -1.78 -17.49 -12.99
CA THR A 102 -1.36 -16.95 -14.28
C THR A 102 -0.09 -16.13 -14.06
N SER A 103 0.96 -16.48 -14.77
CA SER A 103 2.32 -15.94 -14.64
C SER A 103 2.46 -14.41 -14.79
N ASN A 104 1.37 -13.69 -14.95
CA ASN A 104 1.28 -12.24 -15.11
C ASN A 104 0.47 -11.54 -14.01
N THR A 105 0.01 -12.25 -13.00
CA THR A 105 -0.73 -11.60 -11.91
C THR A 105 0.24 -10.97 -10.92
N PRO A 106 0.04 -9.69 -10.58
CA PRO A 106 0.86 -9.05 -9.57
C PRO A 106 0.71 -9.78 -8.24
N LYS A 107 1.80 -9.87 -7.48
CA LYS A 107 1.74 -10.34 -6.10
C LYS A 107 0.71 -9.50 -5.35
N GLN A 108 0.03 -10.11 -4.40
CA GLN A 108 -0.86 -9.41 -3.47
C GLN A 108 -0.25 -9.40 -2.08
N LEU A 109 -0.64 -8.43 -1.28
CA LEU A 109 -0.28 -8.41 0.13
C LEU A 109 -1.03 -9.53 0.85
N ASP A 110 -0.34 -10.26 1.73
CA ASP A 110 -0.96 -11.24 2.62
C ASP A 110 -2.03 -10.57 3.48
N GLN A 111 -1.67 -9.42 4.04
CA GLN A 111 -2.57 -8.59 4.80
C GLN A 111 -2.33 -7.11 4.47
N VAL A 112 -3.33 -6.47 3.86
CA VAL A 112 -3.31 -5.02 3.67
C VAL A 112 -3.60 -4.35 5.01
N GLN A 113 -2.69 -3.51 5.47
CA GLN A 113 -2.86 -2.75 6.71
C GLN A 113 -3.46 -1.37 6.43
N LEU A 114 -2.93 -0.67 5.43
CA LEU A 114 -3.39 0.64 5.01
C LEU A 114 -3.43 0.72 3.50
N ARG A 115 -4.53 1.21 2.95
CA ARG A 115 -4.68 1.48 1.53
C ARG A 115 -5.21 2.88 1.31
N LEU A 116 -4.55 3.60 0.39
CA LEU A 116 -4.96 4.90 -0.10
C LEU A 116 -5.27 4.77 -1.59
N ASP A 117 -6.44 5.24 -2.01
CA ASP A 117 -6.89 5.21 -3.40
C ASP A 117 -7.28 6.61 -3.88
N SER A 118 -7.35 6.77 -5.20
CA SER A 118 -7.68 8.03 -5.86
C SER A 118 -6.69 9.17 -5.58
N LEU A 119 -5.42 8.80 -5.39
CA LEU A 119 -4.32 9.76 -5.35
C LEU A 119 -4.04 10.33 -6.76
N SER A 120 -3.36 11.47 -6.81
CA SER A 120 -2.87 12.09 -8.06
C SER A 120 -1.49 12.69 -7.83
N ILE A 121 -0.52 11.82 -7.46
CA ILE A 121 0.86 12.24 -7.21
C ILE A 121 1.64 12.11 -8.51
N ASP A 122 1.97 13.26 -9.11
CA ASP A 122 2.64 13.34 -10.41
C ASP A 122 4.15 13.17 -10.30
N GLY A 123 4.71 12.35 -11.16
CA GLY A 123 6.16 12.24 -11.39
C GLY A 123 6.98 11.59 -10.28
N ASP A 124 6.45 11.45 -9.06
CA ASP A 124 7.21 10.96 -7.90
C ASP A 124 7.84 9.59 -8.15
N PHE A 125 7.09 8.66 -8.71
CA PHE A 125 7.60 7.31 -8.99
C PHE A 125 8.79 7.33 -9.95
N TYR A 126 8.70 8.09 -11.04
CA TYR A 126 9.77 8.21 -12.03
C TYR A 126 11.05 8.80 -11.41
N TYR A 127 10.92 9.91 -10.69
CA TYR A 127 12.07 10.56 -10.07
C TYR A 127 12.67 9.71 -8.95
N SER A 128 11.84 9.08 -8.14
CA SER A 128 12.27 8.17 -7.08
C SER A 128 13.10 7.00 -7.61
N VAL A 129 12.67 6.38 -8.71
CA VAL A 129 13.45 5.28 -9.33
C VAL A 129 14.76 5.79 -9.92
N CYS A 130 14.77 6.97 -10.53
CA CYS A 130 16.02 7.61 -11.00
C CYS A 130 16.98 7.88 -9.84
N SER A 131 16.50 8.37 -8.72
CA SER A 131 17.30 8.66 -7.52
C SER A 131 17.81 7.38 -6.85
N LEU A 132 16.98 6.34 -6.76
CA LEU A 132 17.41 5.01 -6.30
C LEU A 132 18.54 4.47 -7.18
N SER A 133 18.37 4.51 -8.49
CA SER A 133 19.42 4.07 -9.45
C SER A 133 20.72 4.84 -9.26
N ARG A 134 20.67 6.17 -9.14
CA ARG A 134 21.86 7.02 -8.92
C ARG A 134 22.53 6.69 -7.59
N THR A 135 21.75 6.46 -6.55
CA THR A 135 22.29 6.12 -5.23
C THR A 135 22.99 4.76 -5.24
N MET A 136 22.38 3.75 -5.91
CA MET A 136 22.99 2.42 -6.03
C MET A 136 24.27 2.41 -6.88
N HIS A 137 24.42 3.33 -7.83
CA HIS A 137 25.59 3.44 -8.68
C HIS A 137 26.56 4.55 -8.23
N ALA A 138 26.36 5.14 -7.04
CA ALA A 138 27.23 6.18 -6.52
C ALA A 138 28.64 5.63 -6.24
N GLU A 139 29.66 6.42 -6.58
CA GLU A 139 31.06 6.08 -6.30
C GLU A 139 31.31 6.04 -4.77
N PRO A 140 32.14 5.12 -4.29
CA PRO A 140 32.54 5.11 -2.88
C PRO A 140 33.08 6.47 -2.43
N GLY A 141 32.52 7.01 -1.34
CA GLY A 141 32.89 8.31 -0.81
C GLY A 141 32.23 9.52 -1.49
N LYS A 142 31.40 9.30 -2.51
CA LYS A 142 30.61 10.34 -3.19
C LYS A 142 29.13 9.95 -3.23
N PRO A 143 28.44 9.91 -2.08
CA PRO A 143 27.04 9.51 -2.04
C PRO A 143 26.18 10.49 -2.86
N TYR A 144 25.15 9.96 -3.50
CA TYR A 144 24.16 10.78 -4.21
C TYR A 144 23.48 11.76 -3.23
N GLN A 145 23.40 13.02 -3.61
CA GLN A 145 22.90 14.13 -2.78
C GLN A 145 21.55 14.68 -3.25
N GLY A 146 20.75 13.90 -3.95
CA GLY A 146 19.45 14.34 -4.46
C GLY A 146 18.30 13.48 -3.93
N GLY A 147 17.08 13.76 -4.42
CA GLY A 147 15.90 12.97 -4.07
C GLY A 147 15.22 13.34 -2.75
N GLU A 148 15.61 14.46 -2.12
CA GLU A 148 15.12 14.84 -0.79
C GLU A 148 13.59 14.98 -0.71
N GLY A 149 12.96 15.45 -1.79
CA GLY A 149 11.51 15.64 -1.86
C GLY A 149 10.72 14.46 -2.43
N GLU A 150 11.38 13.38 -2.82
CA GLU A 150 10.76 12.24 -3.49
C GLU A 150 10.19 11.25 -2.46
N GLY A 151 8.89 11.01 -2.57
CA GLY A 151 8.16 10.22 -1.58
C GLY A 151 8.57 8.75 -1.56
N ILE A 152 8.51 8.08 -2.70
CA ILE A 152 8.86 6.64 -2.82
C ILE A 152 10.35 6.43 -2.53
N TYR A 153 11.23 7.28 -3.06
CA TYR A 153 12.67 7.17 -2.79
C TYR A 153 12.98 7.17 -1.30
N ASN A 154 12.45 8.16 -0.59
CA ASN A 154 12.72 8.30 0.85
C ASN A 154 12.01 7.24 1.68
N LEU A 155 10.78 6.85 1.29
CA LEU A 155 10.04 5.78 1.98
C LEU A 155 10.83 4.46 1.97
N LEU A 156 11.43 4.11 0.83
CA LEU A 156 12.29 2.94 0.68
C LEU A 156 13.68 3.09 1.34
N ARG A 157 13.96 4.25 1.86
CA ARG A 157 15.16 4.56 2.64
C ARG A 157 14.89 4.75 4.13
N GLY A 158 13.72 4.31 4.58
CA GLY A 158 13.31 4.39 5.97
C GLY A 158 12.81 5.76 6.43
N ASN A 159 12.56 6.68 5.50
CA ASN A 159 12.08 8.03 5.81
C ASN A 159 10.72 8.31 5.18
N ALA A 160 9.65 8.30 5.97
CA ALA A 160 8.30 8.55 5.50
C ALA A 160 7.97 10.02 5.25
N THR A 161 8.76 10.96 5.76
CA THR A 161 8.42 12.39 5.77
C THR A 161 8.07 12.96 4.39
N PRO A 162 8.86 12.76 3.32
CA PRO A 162 8.52 13.30 2.00
C PRO A 162 7.22 12.71 1.42
N MET A 163 6.95 11.43 1.62
CA MET A 163 5.68 10.83 1.22
C MET A 163 4.50 11.47 1.96
N LEU A 164 4.64 11.71 3.26
CA LEU A 164 3.60 12.38 4.06
C LEU A 164 3.33 13.80 3.59
N GLU A 165 4.35 14.55 3.16
CA GLU A 165 4.17 15.88 2.56
C GLU A 165 3.41 15.81 1.22
N LEU A 166 3.70 14.81 0.38
CA LEU A 166 2.93 14.57 -0.84
C LEU A 166 1.46 14.23 -0.55
N LEU A 167 1.19 13.42 0.47
CA LEU A 167 -0.17 13.10 0.90
C LEU A 167 -0.91 14.33 1.42
N LYS A 168 -0.25 15.18 2.22
CA LYS A 168 -0.80 16.47 2.66
C LYS A 168 -1.13 17.38 1.48
N ALA A 169 -0.30 17.40 0.44
CA ALA A 169 -0.55 18.17 -0.78
C ALA A 169 -1.79 17.66 -1.55
N GLN A 170 -2.21 16.42 -1.34
CA GLN A 170 -3.48 15.87 -1.84
C GLN A 170 -4.69 16.24 -0.97
N GLY A 171 -4.49 17.05 0.09
CA GLY A 171 -5.54 17.46 1.02
C GLY A 171 -5.85 16.44 2.12
N ILE A 172 -4.97 15.48 2.35
CA ILE A 172 -5.13 14.46 3.40
C ILE A 172 -4.54 14.99 4.71
N ASP A 173 -5.32 15.01 5.78
CA ASP A 173 -4.78 15.27 7.11
C ASP A 173 -4.19 13.96 7.68
N VAL A 174 -2.87 13.87 7.62
CA VAL A 174 -2.13 12.67 8.02
C VAL A 174 -2.01 12.48 9.54
N ASN A 175 -2.50 13.43 10.33
CA ASN A 175 -2.35 13.43 11.80
C ASN A 175 -3.64 13.09 12.55
N ILE A 176 -4.74 12.86 11.84
CA ILE A 176 -6.00 12.40 12.43
C ILE A 176 -5.95 10.88 12.57
N PRO A 177 -6.38 10.30 13.71
CA PRO A 177 -6.56 8.85 13.85
C PRO A 177 -7.47 8.30 12.74
N LEU A 178 -7.13 7.11 12.22
CA LEU A 178 -7.82 6.53 11.07
C LEU A 178 -9.31 6.32 11.32
N ASN A 179 -9.70 5.92 12.54
CA ASN A 179 -11.11 5.77 12.92
C ASN A 179 -11.89 7.08 13.00
N ASP A 180 -11.21 8.22 13.11
CA ASP A 180 -11.83 9.56 13.21
C ASP A 180 -11.85 10.28 11.85
N MET A 181 -11.22 9.72 10.82
CA MET A 181 -11.18 10.30 9.48
C MET A 181 -12.49 10.03 8.73
N ALA A 182 -13.18 11.06 8.29
CA ALA A 182 -14.44 10.96 7.54
C ALA A 182 -14.32 10.22 6.19
N THR A 183 -13.13 10.20 5.61
CA THR A 183 -12.83 9.52 4.32
C THR A 183 -12.24 8.13 4.49
N ALA A 184 -11.98 7.69 5.72
CA ALA A 184 -11.43 6.38 6.01
C ALA A 184 -12.54 5.38 6.34
N THR A 185 -12.38 4.16 5.83
CA THR A 185 -13.24 3.02 6.14
C THR A 185 -12.38 1.85 6.55
N GLN A 186 -12.88 1.07 7.50
CA GLN A 186 -12.23 -0.18 7.86
C GLN A 186 -12.40 -1.21 6.73
N PHE A 187 -11.40 -2.07 6.51
CA PHE A 187 -11.59 -3.25 5.66
C PHE A 187 -12.68 -4.13 6.26
N ASP A 188 -13.57 -4.65 5.41
CA ASP A 188 -14.58 -5.59 5.86
C ASP A 188 -13.87 -6.77 6.53
N VAL A 189 -14.10 -6.92 7.82
CA VAL A 189 -13.75 -8.16 8.51
C VAL A 189 -14.71 -9.19 7.94
N ILE A 190 -14.23 -10.12 7.14
CA ILE A 190 -14.98 -11.33 6.82
C ILE A 190 -15.04 -12.10 8.14
N VAL A 191 -15.99 -11.70 8.98
CA VAL A 191 -16.40 -12.54 10.08
C VAL A 191 -17.11 -13.68 9.38
N ASP A 192 -16.48 -14.83 9.37
CA ASP A 192 -17.15 -16.09 9.07
C ASP A 192 -18.19 -16.31 10.19
N MET A 193 -19.25 -15.49 10.13
CA MET A 193 -20.40 -15.70 11.02
C MET A 193 -21.05 -16.97 10.51
N PRO A 194 -21.12 -18.02 11.33
CA PRO A 194 -21.93 -19.16 10.98
C PRO A 194 -23.33 -18.61 10.65
N VAL A 195 -23.78 -18.88 9.44
CA VAL A 195 -25.17 -18.62 9.06
C VAL A 195 -26.00 -19.35 10.09
N ILE A 196 -26.53 -18.62 11.06
CA ILE A 196 -27.59 -19.15 11.92
C ILE A 196 -28.78 -19.20 10.99
N ASP A 197 -28.99 -20.37 10.40
CA ASP A 197 -30.25 -20.72 9.79
C ASP A 197 -31.31 -20.47 10.85
N THR A 198 -31.94 -19.32 10.79
CA THR A 198 -33.18 -19.08 11.53
C THR A 198 -34.21 -20.02 10.90
N ILE A 199 -34.29 -21.23 11.44
CA ILE A 199 -35.41 -22.11 11.21
C ILE A 199 -36.61 -21.28 11.59
N GLY A 200 -37.41 -20.92 10.59
CA GLY A 200 -38.63 -20.15 10.78
C GLY A 200 -39.51 -20.87 11.77
N VAL A 201 -39.71 -20.27 12.92
CA VAL A 201 -40.79 -20.64 13.80
C VAL A 201 -42.05 -20.22 13.05
N THR A 202 -42.72 -21.18 12.43
CA THR A 202 -44.13 -21.04 12.01
C THR A 202 -44.93 -20.91 13.28
N ASP A 203 -45.27 -19.70 13.64
CA ASP A 203 -46.23 -19.40 14.67
C ASP A 203 -47.62 -19.82 14.14
N GLY A 204 -48.00 -21.04 14.51
CA GLY A 204 -49.34 -21.57 14.31
C GLY A 204 -50.27 -21.06 15.38
N SER A 205 -50.69 -19.82 15.33
CA SER A 205 -51.81 -19.32 16.13
C SER A 205 -53.12 -19.65 15.45
N ASP A 206 -53.59 -20.91 15.58
CA ASP A 206 -54.96 -21.28 15.36
C ASP A 206 -55.81 -20.79 16.56
N ILE A 207 -56.44 -19.63 16.36
CA ILE A 207 -57.52 -19.21 17.27
C ILE A 207 -58.78 -19.89 16.84
N LEU A 208 -59.14 -21.00 17.54
CA LEU A 208 -60.43 -21.58 17.49
C LEU A 208 -61.38 -20.74 18.36
N LEU A 209 -62.22 -19.93 17.73
CA LEU A 209 -63.44 -19.39 18.34
C LEU A 209 -64.51 -20.47 18.24
N ALA A 210 -64.84 -21.08 19.39
CA ALA A 210 -66.04 -21.87 19.56
C ALA A 210 -67.18 -21.02 20.14
N ALA A 211 -68.34 -21.09 19.51
CA ALA A 211 -69.60 -20.47 19.88
C ALA A 211 -70.26 -21.13 21.11
#